data_7acf72da38d038e88a07c95af76e9170
#
_entry.id   7acf72da38d038e88a07c95af76e9170
#
_cell.length_a   1.000
_cell.length_b   1.000
_cell.length_c   1.000
_cell.angle_alpha   90.00
_cell.angle_beta   90.00
_cell.angle_gamma   90.00
#
_symmetry.space_group_name_H-M   'P 1'
#
loop_
_entity.id
_entity.type
_entity.pdbx_description
1 polymer ?
#
loop_
_entity_poly.entity_id
_entity_poly.type
_entity_poly.pdbx_seq_one_letter_code
_entity_poly.pdbx_strand_id
1 'polypeptide(L)'
;PEENIDIPDVEFNSVITMPSGDFQKYIRDMHNLANNVEIKSASEMLYLSCKGDFAEQQTILGKAQHGMNFTKSDKNIVQGVFALKHLFLFTKCTNLCNNIEMYLKNDYPLIVKYTVGSLGETKLCLAPIQCS
;
A
#
# COMPACT_ATOMS: atom_id res chain seq x y z
N PRO A 1 -26.97 -1.04 -11.79
CA PRO A 1 -26.24 -1.87 -10.92
C PRO A 1 -25.01 -1.21 -10.50
N GLU A 2 -24.75 -1.27 -9.29
CA GLU A 2 -23.68 -0.78 -8.84
C GLU A 2 -22.56 -1.55 -9.15
N GLU A 3 -21.53 -0.92 -9.46
CA GLU A 3 -20.34 -1.48 -9.73
C GLU A 3 -19.69 -1.81 -8.50
N ASN A 4 -19.77 -2.99 -8.06
CA ASN A 4 -18.96 -3.43 -6.96
C ASN A 4 -17.59 -3.65 -7.50
N ILE A 5 -16.63 -2.91 -7.02
CA ILE A 5 -15.26 -3.17 -7.34
C ILE A 5 -14.87 -4.32 -6.45
N ASP A 6 -15.10 -5.53 -6.91
CA ASP A 6 -14.67 -6.69 -6.17
C ASP A 6 -13.17 -6.86 -6.36
N ILE A 7 -12.52 -7.36 -5.35
CA ILE A 7 -11.14 -7.79 -5.52
C ILE A 7 -11.21 -8.94 -6.51
N PRO A 8 -10.52 -8.83 -7.64
CA PRO A 8 -10.59 -9.90 -8.63
C PRO A 8 -10.17 -11.23 -8.02
N ASP A 9 -10.69 -12.30 -8.59
CA ASP A 9 -10.37 -13.63 -8.12
C ASP A 9 -8.97 -13.97 -8.61
N VAL A 10 -7.97 -13.24 -8.13
CA VAL A 10 -6.58 -13.51 -8.46
C VAL A 10 -5.85 -13.77 -7.17
N GLU A 11 -4.75 -14.48 -7.28
CA GLU A 11 -3.96 -14.80 -6.13
C GLU A 11 -2.88 -13.76 -5.98
N PHE A 12 -2.96 -12.96 -4.94
CA PHE A 12 -1.96 -11.95 -4.66
C PHE A 12 -0.73 -12.61 -4.02
N ASN A 13 0.44 -12.05 -4.31
CA ASN A 13 1.68 -12.59 -3.79
C ASN A 13 1.97 -12.13 -2.37
N SER A 14 1.52 -10.93 -2.01
CA SER A 14 1.70 -10.41 -0.66
C SER A 14 0.42 -9.74 -0.19
N VAL A 15 0.02 -10.03 1.03
CA VAL A 15 -1.12 -9.40 1.69
C VAL A 15 -0.65 -8.94 3.05
N ILE A 16 -0.66 -7.63 3.28
CA ILE A 16 -0.05 -7.01 4.43
C ILE A 16 -1.08 -6.19 5.18
N THR A 17 -1.18 -6.39 6.48
CA THR A 17 -2.02 -5.57 7.35
C THR A 17 -1.09 -4.66 8.15
N MET A 18 -1.39 -3.39 8.21
CA MET A 18 -0.57 -2.46 8.99
C MET A 18 -1.43 -1.39 9.64
N PRO A 19 -0.94 -0.74 10.72
CA PRO A 19 -1.70 0.34 11.35
C PRO A 19 -1.93 1.48 10.38
N SER A 20 -3.16 1.98 10.35
CA SER A 20 -3.53 3.06 9.42
C SER A 20 -2.76 4.35 9.70
N GLY A 21 -2.48 4.63 10.97
CA GLY A 21 -1.71 5.82 11.31
C GLY A 21 -0.29 5.80 10.76
N ASP A 22 0.34 4.62 10.79
CA ASP A 22 1.67 4.46 10.23
C ASP A 22 1.64 4.63 8.71
N PHE A 23 0.66 4.01 8.05
CA PHE A 23 0.50 4.16 6.61
C PHE A 23 0.32 5.62 6.24
N GLN A 24 -0.53 6.35 6.95
CA GLN A 24 -0.73 7.78 6.71
C GLN A 24 0.56 8.55 6.83
N LYS A 25 1.34 8.27 7.87
CA LYS A 25 2.59 9.00 8.12
C LYS A 25 3.59 8.77 7.00
N TYR A 26 3.79 7.51 6.61
CA TYR A 26 4.77 7.21 5.57
C TYR A 26 4.36 7.81 4.23
N ILE A 27 3.10 7.69 3.87
CA ILE A 27 2.62 8.23 2.59
C ILE A 27 2.70 9.75 2.59
N ARG A 28 2.33 10.40 3.67
CA ARG A 28 2.40 11.87 3.77
C ARG A 28 3.85 12.35 3.63
N ASP A 29 4.76 11.70 4.35
CA ASP A 29 6.17 12.11 4.31
C ASP A 29 6.75 11.96 2.90
N MET A 30 6.44 10.87 2.22
CA MET A 30 6.94 10.64 0.87
C MET A 30 6.27 11.55 -0.15
N HIS A 31 4.99 11.85 0.04
CA HIS A 31 4.26 12.74 -0.87
C HIS A 31 4.86 14.16 -0.84
N ASN A 32 5.43 14.55 0.27
CA ASN A 32 6.10 15.85 0.37
C ASN A 32 7.44 15.87 -0.39
N LEU A 33 8.01 14.69 -0.69
CA LEU A 33 9.31 14.62 -1.34
C LEU A 33 9.23 14.26 -2.82
N ALA A 34 8.25 13.49 -3.21
CA ALA A 34 8.24 12.90 -4.55
C ALA A 34 6.83 12.72 -5.08
N ASN A 35 6.73 12.36 -6.34
CA ASN A 35 5.44 12.12 -6.99
C ASN A 35 5.03 10.66 -6.95
N ASN A 36 6.00 9.77 -6.88
CA ASN A 36 5.76 8.34 -6.95
C ASN A 36 6.47 7.60 -5.84
N VAL A 37 5.92 6.45 -5.45
CA VAL A 37 6.55 5.56 -4.47
C VAL A 37 6.69 4.18 -5.07
N GLU A 38 7.84 3.55 -4.84
CA GLU A 38 8.02 2.15 -5.15
C GLU A 38 7.67 1.35 -3.91
N ILE A 39 6.75 0.42 -4.04
CA ILE A 39 6.35 -0.46 -2.96
C ILE A 39 6.86 -1.85 -3.29
N LYS A 40 7.66 -2.41 -2.41
CA LYS A 40 8.28 -3.70 -2.64
C LYS A 40 8.09 -4.57 -1.40
N SER A 41 7.77 -5.81 -1.61
CA SER A 41 7.59 -6.77 -0.52
C SER A 41 8.35 -8.05 -0.83
N ALA A 42 9.05 -8.59 0.15
CA ALA A 42 9.72 -9.86 0.02
C ALA A 42 10.02 -10.39 1.41
N SER A 43 9.78 -11.68 1.63
CA SER A 43 10.16 -12.39 2.86
C SER A 43 9.73 -11.67 4.15
N GLU A 44 8.49 -11.25 4.17
CA GLU A 44 7.90 -10.58 5.35
C GLU A 44 8.57 -9.24 5.69
N MET A 45 9.07 -8.56 4.66
CA MET A 45 9.57 -7.19 4.79
C MET A 45 8.86 -6.33 3.76
N LEU A 46 8.61 -5.09 4.12
CA LEU A 46 8.00 -4.11 3.23
C LEU A 46 8.97 -2.95 3.05
N TYR A 47 9.22 -2.59 1.81
CA TYR A 47 10.11 -1.50 1.47
C TYR A 47 9.32 -0.43 0.74
N LEU A 48 9.39 0.80 1.23
CA LEU A 48 8.76 1.94 0.58
C LEU A 48 9.86 2.92 0.20
N SER A 49 9.99 3.22 -1.06
CA SER A 49 11.06 4.08 -1.55
C SER A 49 10.54 5.17 -2.45
N CYS A 50 11.03 6.37 -2.30
CA CYS A 50 10.70 7.45 -3.21
C CYS A 50 11.94 8.29 -3.51
N LYS A 51 11.95 8.94 -4.67
CA LYS A 51 13.05 9.78 -5.09
C LYS A 51 12.47 11.08 -5.60
N GLY A 52 12.78 12.16 -4.91
CA GLY A 52 12.40 13.49 -5.33
C GLY A 52 13.57 14.20 -6.02
N ASP A 53 13.39 15.48 -6.30
CA ASP A 53 14.42 16.27 -6.98
C ASP A 53 15.63 16.50 -6.09
N PHE A 54 15.43 16.58 -4.78
CA PHE A 54 16.49 16.94 -3.85
C PHE A 54 16.83 15.84 -2.85
N ALA A 55 16.00 14.83 -2.71
CA ALA A 55 16.19 13.84 -1.67
C ALA A 55 15.57 12.51 -2.02
N GLU A 56 16.11 11.45 -1.44
CA GLU A 56 15.53 10.12 -1.56
C GLU A 56 15.19 9.63 -0.17
N GLN A 57 14.12 8.86 -0.05
CA GLN A 57 13.75 8.27 1.22
C GLN A 57 13.43 6.80 1.02
N GLN A 58 13.95 5.96 1.88
CA GLN A 58 13.60 4.55 1.90
C GLN A 58 13.18 4.18 3.32
N THR A 59 12.02 3.55 3.44
CA THR A 59 11.52 3.08 4.72
C THR A 59 11.42 1.57 4.63
N ILE A 60 12.02 0.87 5.60
CA ILE A 60 12.02 -0.58 5.64
C ILE A 60 11.25 -1.01 6.88
N LEU A 61 10.20 -1.80 6.68
CA LEU A 61 9.31 -2.20 7.74
C LEU A 61 9.30 -3.72 7.89
N GLY A 62 9.50 -4.19 9.09
CA GLY A 62 9.45 -5.62 9.39
C GLY A 62 8.29 -5.92 10.31
N LYS A 63 7.87 -7.17 10.29
CA LYS A 63 6.71 -7.63 11.02
C LYS A 63 6.79 -7.34 12.51
N ALA A 64 7.91 -7.68 13.12
CA ALA A 64 8.01 -7.63 14.57
C ALA A 64 8.11 -6.23 15.14
N GLN A 65 8.57 -5.27 14.36
CA GLN A 65 8.89 -3.95 14.86
C GLN A 65 7.81 -2.91 14.62
N HIS A 66 6.88 -3.18 13.71
CA HIS A 66 5.98 -2.14 13.24
C HIS A 66 4.50 -2.52 13.30
N GLY A 67 4.16 -3.56 14.08
CA GLY A 67 2.77 -3.97 14.20
C GLY A 67 2.15 -4.46 12.90
N MET A 68 2.97 -4.88 11.96
CA MET A 68 2.48 -5.36 10.68
C MET A 68 2.25 -6.85 10.74
N ASN A 69 1.35 -7.33 9.92
CA ASN A 69 1.09 -8.75 9.80
C ASN A 69 1.04 -9.11 8.33
N PHE A 70 1.78 -10.16 7.96
CA PHE A 70 1.77 -10.65 6.59
C PHE A 70 0.87 -11.89 6.55
N THR A 71 -0.35 -11.69 6.07
CA THR A 71 -1.27 -12.81 5.87
C THR A 71 -0.72 -13.73 4.79
N LYS A 72 -0.04 -13.14 3.81
CA LYS A 72 0.62 -13.89 2.76
C LYS A 72 1.91 -13.17 2.38
N SER A 73 2.98 -13.90 2.20
CA SER A 73 4.26 -13.33 1.80
C SER A 73 4.94 -14.26 0.81
N ASP A 74 5.67 -13.67 -0.13
CA ASP A 74 6.41 -14.40 -1.13
C ASP A 74 7.90 -14.18 -0.89
N LYS A 75 8.72 -15.20 -1.12
CA LYS A 75 10.16 -15.04 -1.05
C LYS A 75 10.67 -14.24 -2.22
N ASN A 76 9.99 -14.31 -3.35
CA ASN A 76 10.36 -13.52 -4.50
C ASN A 76 9.88 -12.09 -4.32
N ILE A 77 10.55 -11.16 -4.97
CA ILE A 77 10.19 -9.75 -4.85
C ILE A 77 8.90 -9.46 -5.57
N VAL A 78 7.97 -8.83 -4.87
CA VAL A 78 6.73 -8.31 -5.45
C VAL A 78 6.83 -6.81 -5.35
N GLN A 79 6.72 -6.11 -6.48
CA GLN A 79 6.96 -4.67 -6.48
C GLN A 79 6.13 -3.94 -7.52
N GLY A 80 5.95 -2.66 -7.30
CA GLY A 80 5.30 -1.76 -8.25
C GLY A 80 5.55 -0.31 -7.87
N VAL A 81 5.35 0.59 -8.83
CA VAL A 81 5.49 2.04 -8.61
C VAL A 81 4.12 2.67 -8.74
N PHE A 82 3.76 3.50 -7.78
CA PHE A 82 2.41 4.05 -7.72
C PHE A 82 2.45 5.55 -7.44
N ALA A 83 1.41 6.26 -7.92
CA ALA A 83 1.33 7.70 -7.73
C ALA A 83 0.98 8.04 -6.29
N LEU A 84 1.81 8.85 -5.65
CA LEU A 84 1.61 9.22 -4.26
C LEU A 84 0.37 10.08 -4.04
N LYS A 85 -0.04 10.87 -5.02
CA LYS A 85 -1.20 11.73 -4.85
C LYS A 85 -2.48 10.94 -4.59
N HIS A 86 -2.64 9.79 -5.21
CA HIS A 86 -3.83 8.97 -5.01
C HIS A 86 -3.78 8.27 -3.65
N LEU A 87 -2.61 7.79 -3.25
CA LEU A 87 -2.43 7.20 -1.94
C LEU A 87 -2.65 8.22 -0.84
N PHE A 88 -2.14 9.43 -1.04
CA PHE A 88 -2.31 10.49 -0.06
C PHE A 88 -3.79 10.86 0.12
N LEU A 89 -4.55 10.95 -0.97
CA LEU A 89 -5.98 11.23 -0.87
C LEU A 89 -6.71 10.09 -0.14
N PHE A 90 -6.30 8.86 -0.38
CA PHE A 90 -6.90 7.71 0.28
C PHE A 90 -6.64 7.74 1.79
N THR A 91 -5.46 8.23 2.22
CA THR A 91 -5.14 8.28 3.64
C THR A 91 -6.08 9.18 4.42
N LYS A 92 -6.69 10.16 3.75
CA LYS A 92 -7.64 11.04 4.42
C LYS A 92 -8.90 10.31 4.84
N CYS A 93 -9.19 9.19 4.20
CA CYS A 93 -10.35 8.37 4.54
C CYS A 93 -10.03 7.35 5.62
N THR A 94 -8.77 7.10 5.91
CA THR A 94 -8.38 6.04 6.83
C THR A 94 -8.40 6.46 8.30
N ASN A 95 -8.81 7.68 8.59
CA ASN A 95 -8.92 8.15 9.98
C ASN A 95 -9.94 7.39 10.80
N LEU A 96 -10.86 6.69 10.14
CA LEU A 96 -11.95 6.00 10.81
C LEU A 96 -11.64 4.54 11.10
N CYS A 97 -10.45 4.07 10.77
CA CYS A 97 -10.08 2.68 10.98
C CYS A 97 -8.74 2.58 11.69
N ASN A 98 -8.48 1.41 12.27
CA ASN A 98 -7.21 1.18 12.97
C ASN A 98 -6.16 0.57 12.08
N ASN A 99 -6.57 -0.24 11.11
CA ASN A 99 -5.64 -0.94 10.23
C ASN A 99 -6.10 -0.87 8.79
N ILE A 100 -5.13 -0.95 7.88
CA ILE A 100 -5.42 -1.09 6.45
C ILE A 100 -4.81 -2.41 5.98
N GLU A 101 -5.33 -2.94 4.88
CA GLU A 101 -4.78 -4.12 4.24
C GLU A 101 -4.31 -3.76 2.85
N MET A 102 -3.14 -4.25 2.47
CA MET A 102 -2.52 -3.96 1.20
C MET A 102 -2.31 -5.26 0.44
N TYR A 103 -2.75 -5.31 -0.81
CA TYR A 103 -2.66 -6.49 -1.64
C TYR A 103 -1.74 -6.20 -2.81
N LEU A 104 -0.67 -6.96 -2.93
CA LEU A 104 0.36 -6.73 -3.95
C LEU A 104 0.55 -7.94 -4.86
N LYS A 105 0.70 -7.67 -6.16
CA LYS A 105 1.03 -8.65 -7.15
C LYS A 105 1.79 -7.93 -8.27
N ASN A 106 2.84 -8.55 -8.80
CA ASN A 106 3.61 -7.94 -9.89
C ASN A 106 2.73 -7.68 -11.10
N ASP A 107 2.92 -6.53 -11.71
CA ASP A 107 2.21 -6.12 -12.93
C ASP A 107 0.68 -6.07 -12.76
N TYR A 108 0.25 -5.80 -11.54
CA TYR A 108 -1.16 -5.78 -11.22
C TYR A 108 -1.46 -4.55 -10.36
N PRO A 109 -2.67 -4.02 -10.40
CA PRO A 109 -3.01 -2.87 -9.55
C PRO A 109 -2.84 -3.17 -8.06
N LEU A 110 -2.37 -2.17 -7.33
CA LEU A 110 -2.31 -2.22 -5.88
C LEU A 110 -3.72 -2.07 -5.34
N ILE A 111 -4.10 -2.92 -4.40
CA ILE A 111 -5.37 -2.77 -3.73
C ILE A 111 -5.10 -2.46 -2.26
N VAL A 112 -5.68 -1.38 -1.76
CA VAL A 112 -5.60 -1.02 -0.35
C VAL A 112 -7.04 -0.94 0.15
N LYS A 113 -7.33 -1.62 1.24
CA LYS A 113 -8.68 -1.59 1.77
C LYS A 113 -8.69 -1.42 3.28
N TYR A 114 -9.81 -0.91 3.80
CA TYR A 114 -10.03 -0.86 5.24
C TYR A 114 -11.52 -1.06 5.52
N THR A 115 -11.81 -1.47 6.73
CA THR A 115 -13.18 -1.70 7.17
C THR A 115 -13.48 -0.76 8.32
N VAL A 116 -14.65 -0.13 8.28
CA VAL A 116 -15.08 0.77 9.34
C VAL A 116 -16.29 0.14 10.02
N GLY A 117 -16.02 -0.67 11.05
CA GLY A 117 -17.07 -1.29 11.86
C GLY A 117 -18.20 -1.86 11.02
N SER A 118 -19.42 -1.44 11.32
CA SER A 118 -20.60 -1.91 10.59
C SER A 118 -20.87 -1.09 9.33
N LEU A 119 -20.06 -0.07 9.04
CA LEU A 119 -20.30 0.78 7.89
C LEU A 119 -19.80 0.17 6.58
N GLY A 120 -18.98 -0.85 6.66
CA GLY A 120 -18.53 -1.56 5.47
C GLY A 120 -17.07 -1.35 5.11
N GLU A 121 -16.72 -1.73 3.91
CA GLU A 121 -15.35 -1.67 3.41
C GLU A 121 -15.17 -0.56 2.40
N THR A 122 -14.01 0.05 2.43
CA THR A 122 -13.58 1.00 1.40
C THR A 122 -12.31 0.47 0.76
N LYS A 123 -12.26 0.52 -0.56
CA LYS A 123 -11.13 0.01 -1.33
C LYS A 123 -10.59 1.07 -2.28
N LEU A 124 -9.28 1.10 -2.42
CA LEU A 124 -8.60 1.85 -3.46
C LEU A 124 -7.95 0.82 -4.39
N CYS A 125 -8.17 0.97 -5.69
CA CYS A 125 -7.51 0.13 -6.68
C CYS A 125 -6.67 1.07 -7.55
N LEU A 126 -5.36 0.92 -7.53
CA LEU A 126 -4.45 1.86 -8.14
C LEU A 126 -3.53 1.15 -9.13
N ALA A 127 -3.63 1.53 -10.41
CA ALA A 127 -2.80 0.93 -11.43
C ALA A 127 -1.33 1.33 -11.24
N PRO A 128 -0.40 0.42 -11.52
CA PRO A 128 1.02 0.76 -11.42
C PRO A 128 1.43 1.71 -12.53
N ILE A 129 2.41 2.56 -12.23
CA ILE A 129 2.99 3.42 -13.22
C ILE A 129 4.01 2.59 -13.99
N GLN A 130 3.91 2.62 -15.31
CA GLN A 130 4.85 1.89 -16.12
C GLN A 130 6.07 2.75 -16.38
N CYS A 131 7.21 2.22 -16.02
CA CYS A 131 8.46 2.89 -16.31
C CYS A 131 8.89 2.46 -17.71
N SER A 132 8.90 3.36 -18.62
CA SER A 132 9.39 3.08 -19.96
C SER A 132 10.86 3.41 -20.07
#